data_96dadc64c4a7c738796c1c6c1406f97a
#
_entry.id   96dadc64c4a7c738796c1c6c1406f97a
#
_cell.length_a   1.000
_cell.length_b   1.000
_cell.length_c   1.000
_cell.angle_alpha   90.00
_cell.angle_beta   90.00
_cell.angle_gamma   90.00
#
_symmetry.space_group_name_H-M   'P 1'
#
loop_
_entity.id
_entity.type
_entity.pdbx_description
1 polymer ?
#
loop_
_entity_poly.entity_id
_entity_poly.type
_entity_poly.pdbx_seq_one_letter_code
_entity_poly.pdbx_strand_id
1 'polypeptide(L)' 'LDLTLRHAEGALARVLGTTERRGFRPVAVEGETRPDGDRWHLQMTVEGDRAADNLHEQLAKLYDCLDVQVQPCS' A
#
# COMPACT_ATOMS: atom_id res chain seq x y z
N LEU A 1 1.92 -2.82 -6.54
CA LEU A 1 0.77 -2.23 -5.84
C LEU A 1 0.74 -0.72 -6.04
N ASP A 2 -0.37 -0.23 -6.48
CA ASP A 2 -0.63 1.21 -6.55
C ASP A 2 -1.67 1.54 -5.49
N LEU A 3 -1.31 2.45 -4.59
CA LEU A 3 -2.19 2.83 -3.49
C LEU A 3 -2.44 4.33 -3.51
N THR A 4 -3.66 4.70 -3.13
CA THR A 4 -4.00 6.09 -2.84
C THR A 4 -4.34 6.16 -1.36
N LEU A 5 -3.58 6.95 -0.62
CA LEU A 5 -3.73 7.06 0.83
C LEU A 5 -4.21 8.44 1.22
N ARG A 6 -4.91 8.51 2.36
CA ARG A 6 -5.13 9.80 3.02
C ARG A 6 -3.79 10.33 3.51
N HIS A 7 -3.58 11.62 3.38
CA HIS A 7 -2.36 12.25 3.89
C HIS A 7 -2.49 12.43 5.41
N ALA A 8 -2.33 11.34 6.13
CA ALA A 8 -2.51 11.30 7.57
C ALA A 8 -1.24 10.78 8.23
N GLU A 9 -1.00 11.22 9.45
CA GLU A 9 0.16 10.80 10.21
C GLU A 9 0.12 9.29 10.43
N GLY A 10 1.24 8.62 10.13
CA GLY A 10 1.36 7.18 10.31
C GLY A 10 0.72 6.32 9.25
N ALA A 11 0.12 6.91 8.20
CA ALA A 11 -0.54 6.14 7.15
C ALA A 11 0.43 5.17 6.47
N LEU A 12 1.62 5.63 6.10
CA LEU A 12 2.62 4.78 5.47
C LEU A 12 3.06 3.65 6.40
N ALA A 13 3.28 3.96 7.67
CA ALA A 13 3.70 2.95 8.64
C ALA A 13 2.63 1.85 8.79
N ARG A 14 1.35 2.23 8.78
CA ARG A 14 0.26 1.26 8.87
C ARG A 14 0.20 0.37 7.64
N VAL A 15 0.40 0.94 6.46
CA VAL A 15 0.43 0.16 5.21
C VAL A 15 1.60 -0.83 5.22
N LEU A 16 2.79 -0.37 5.54
CA LEU A 16 3.97 -1.23 5.58
C LEU A 16 3.83 -2.32 6.65
N GLY A 17 3.33 -1.96 7.83
CA GLY A 17 3.14 -2.92 8.91
C GLY A 17 2.13 -4.00 8.54
N THR A 18 1.02 -3.63 7.91
CA THR A 18 0.02 -4.59 7.45
C THR A 18 0.61 -5.53 6.41
N THR A 19 1.36 -4.98 5.46
CA THR A 19 2.02 -5.76 4.41
C THR A 19 2.93 -6.82 5.02
N GLU A 20 3.75 -6.43 5.98
CA GLU A 20 4.68 -7.36 6.63
C GLU A 20 3.96 -8.41 7.48
N ARG A 21 2.93 -8.01 8.22
CA ARG A 21 2.16 -8.94 9.04
C ARG A 21 1.45 -10.00 8.21
N ARG A 22 1.14 -9.70 6.95
CA ARG A 22 0.48 -10.65 6.06
C ARG A 22 1.46 -11.52 5.27
N GLY A 23 2.75 -11.44 5.60
CA GLY A 23 3.77 -12.31 5.02
C GLY A 23 4.38 -11.80 3.73
N PHE A 24 4.18 -10.53 3.42
CA PHE A 24 4.81 -9.90 2.26
C PHE A 24 5.94 -9.00 2.70
N ARG A 25 7.01 -8.97 1.91
CA ARG A 25 8.15 -8.11 2.18
C ARG A 25 8.17 -6.96 1.19
N PRO A 26 8.05 -5.70 1.64
CA PRO A 26 8.23 -4.57 0.73
C PRO A 26 9.69 -4.49 0.28
N VAL A 27 9.91 -4.45 -1.03
CA VAL A 27 11.27 -4.35 -1.58
C VAL A 27 11.52 -3.01 -2.24
N ALA A 28 10.48 -2.28 -2.61
CA ALA A 28 10.60 -0.93 -3.15
C ALA A 28 9.35 -0.14 -2.82
N VAL A 29 9.52 1.10 -2.40
CA VAL A 29 8.39 1.98 -2.08
C VAL A 29 8.71 3.35 -2.65
N GLU A 30 7.82 3.88 -3.48
CA GLU A 30 7.89 5.23 -4.01
C GLU A 30 6.57 5.93 -3.74
N GLY A 31 6.64 7.16 -3.27
CA GLY A 31 5.43 7.92 -2.98
C GLY A 31 5.60 9.38 -3.28
N GLU A 32 4.50 10.03 -3.64
CA GLU A 32 4.48 11.47 -3.85
C GLU A 32 3.16 12.05 -3.39
N THR A 33 3.21 13.29 -2.90
CA THR A 33 2.01 14.05 -2.58
C THR A 33 1.69 14.95 -3.75
N ARG A 34 0.39 15.11 -4.00
CA ARG A 34 -0.05 16.05 -5.03
C ARG A 34 -0.07 17.47 -4.49
N PRO A 35 -0.01 18.49 -5.37
CA PRO A 35 -0.02 19.88 -4.92
C PRO A 35 -1.26 20.27 -4.11
N ASP A 36 -2.39 19.60 -4.29
CA ASP A 36 -3.60 19.83 -3.52
C ASP A 36 -3.56 19.22 -2.11
N GLY A 37 -2.55 18.39 -1.81
CA GLY A 37 -2.19 18.03 -0.45
C GLY A 37 -3.02 16.98 0.25
N ASP A 38 -4.16 16.58 -0.30
CA ASP A 38 -5.09 15.71 0.44
C ASP A 38 -4.80 14.22 0.30
N ARG A 39 -4.04 13.85 -0.71
CA ARG A 39 -3.83 12.43 -1.03
C ARG A 39 -2.39 12.14 -1.37
N TRP A 40 -2.01 10.92 -1.07
CA TRP A 40 -0.66 10.44 -1.29
C TRP A 40 -0.72 9.23 -2.22
N HIS A 41 -0.05 9.31 -3.35
CA HIS A 41 0.07 8.20 -4.28
C HIS A 41 1.32 7.42 -3.99
N LEU A 42 1.15 6.12 -3.76
CA LEU A 42 2.24 5.24 -3.36
C LEU A 42 2.33 4.08 -4.34
N GLN A 43 3.55 3.80 -4.81
CA GLN A 43 3.83 2.59 -5.56
C GLN A 43 4.70 1.70 -4.71
N MET A 44 4.26 0.47 -4.49
CA MET A 44 4.98 -0.47 -3.64
C MET A 44 5.15 -1.79 -4.37
N THR A 45 6.38 -2.29 -4.37
CA THR A 45 6.71 -3.62 -4.85
C THR A 45 6.93 -4.54 -3.66
N VAL A 46 6.29 -5.69 -3.67
CA VAL A 46 6.39 -6.64 -2.56
C VAL A 46 6.76 -8.02 -3.07
N GLU A 47 7.37 -8.81 -2.20
CA GLU A 47 7.65 -10.22 -2.42
C GLU A 47 6.95 -11.05 -1.36
N GLY A 48 6.38 -12.20 -1.75
CA GLY A 48 5.75 -13.11 -0.82
C GLY A 48 5.21 -14.33 -1.54
N ASP A 49 5.01 -15.40 -0.79
CA ASP A 49 4.50 -16.68 -1.30
C ASP A 49 2.98 -16.75 -1.28
N ARG A 50 2.32 -15.74 -0.71
CA ARG A 50 0.88 -15.76 -0.54
C ARG A 50 0.19 -15.08 -1.72
N ALA A 51 -1.11 -15.36 -1.87
CA ALA A 51 -1.89 -14.75 -2.93
C ALA A 51 -2.01 -13.23 -2.73
N ALA A 52 -1.76 -12.47 -3.80
CA ALA A 52 -1.81 -11.01 -3.75
C ALA A 52 -3.22 -10.50 -3.42
N ASP A 53 -4.25 -11.25 -3.76
CA ASP A 53 -5.64 -10.88 -3.45
C ASP A 53 -5.87 -10.70 -1.96
N ASN A 54 -5.23 -11.53 -1.14
CA ASN A 54 -5.36 -11.42 0.31
C ASN A 54 -4.76 -10.11 0.82
N LEU A 55 -3.60 -9.73 0.30
CA LEU A 55 -2.98 -8.46 0.66
C LEU A 55 -3.87 -7.29 0.23
N HIS A 56 -4.41 -7.34 -0.99
CA HIS A 56 -5.32 -6.31 -1.48
C HIS A 56 -6.49 -6.09 -0.52
N GLU A 57 -7.14 -7.18 -0.09
CA GLU A 57 -8.27 -7.09 0.83
C GLU A 57 -7.89 -6.47 2.16
N GLN A 58 -6.73 -6.86 2.71
CA GLN A 58 -6.30 -6.35 4.00
C GLN A 58 -5.94 -4.86 3.93
N LEU A 59 -5.30 -4.43 2.86
CA LEU A 59 -4.96 -3.02 2.68
C LEU A 59 -6.21 -2.18 2.44
N ALA A 60 -7.17 -2.70 1.67
CA ALA A 60 -8.40 -1.98 1.39
C ALA A 60 -9.25 -1.71 2.64
N LYS A 61 -9.05 -2.49 3.70
CA LYS A 61 -9.76 -2.31 4.97
C LYS A 61 -9.17 -1.20 5.83
N LEU A 62 -7.97 -0.71 5.52
CA LEU A 62 -7.36 0.36 6.30
C LEU A 62 -8.08 1.68 6.04
N TYR A 63 -8.38 2.39 7.14
CA TYR A 63 -9.06 3.69 7.05
C TYR A 63 -8.31 4.67 6.16
N ASP A 64 -6.97 4.65 6.24
CA ASP A 64 -6.13 5.59 5.49
C ASP A 64 -6.01 5.23 4.01
N CYS A 65 -6.44 4.04 3.61
CA CYS A 65 -6.29 3.57 2.25
C CYS A 65 -7.58 3.83 1.47
N LEU A 66 -7.50 4.74 0.50
CA LEU A 66 -8.66 5.12 -0.30
C LEU A 66 -8.84 4.22 -1.53
N ASP A 67 -7.74 3.73 -2.07
CA ASP A 67 -7.76 2.86 -3.24
C ASP A 67 -6.53 1.97 -3.24
N VAL A 68 -6.69 0.73 -3.68
CA VAL A 68 -5.60 -0.23 -3.84
C VAL A 68 -5.77 -0.94 -5.16
N GLN A 69 -4.71 -0.93 -5.97
CA GLN A 69 -4.68 -1.70 -7.21
C GLN A 69 -3.48 -2.62 -7.20
N VAL A 70 -3.72 -3.89 -7.45
CA VAL A 70 -2.66 -4.91 -7.47
C VAL A 70 -2.33 -5.24 -8.93
N GLN A 71 -1.05 -5.11 -9.27
CA GLN A 71 -0.56 -5.49 -10.58
C GLN A 71 0.46 -6.62 -10.39
N PRO A 72 0.30 -7.74 -11.08
CA PRO A 72 1.29 -8.79 -10.99
C PRO A 72 2.61 -8.35 -11.59
N CYS A 73 3.70 -8.67 -10.90
CA CYS A 73 5.04 -8.51 -11.45
C CYS A 73 5.31 -9.70 -12.36
N SER A 74 5.45 -9.43 -13.60
CA SER A 74 5.85 -10.46 -14.57
C SER A 74 7.36 -10.55 -14.65
#